data_3ea78170b255c7dff743189471eb3cdd
#
_entry.id   3ea78170b255c7dff743189471eb3cdd
#
_cell.length_a   1.000
_cell.length_b   1.000
_cell.length_c   1.000
_cell.angle_alpha   90.00
_cell.angle_beta   90.00
_cell.angle_gamma   90.00
#
_symmetry.space_group_name_H-M   'P 1'
#
loop_
_entity.id
_entity.type
_entity.pdbx_description
1 polymer ?
#
loop_
_entity_poly.entity_id
_entity_poly.type
_entity_poly.pdbx_seq_one_letter_code
_entity_poly.pdbx_strand_id
1 'polypeptide(L)'
;AKTSANLLEIGAGCGYQSAVLAELAHDVAAIEIVTDIARASKRRLKRLGYSNVSIRIGDGALGWPERAPFDGIIVAAAAPKPPPALIAQLKPGAKLVIPIGPVGEAQDLTVIGKTARGKVTTEKILPVAFVPFTGGFC
;
A
#
# COMPACT_ATOMS: atom_id res chain seq x y z
N ALA A 1 -0.26 19.21 9.82
CA ALA A 1 -0.30 19.65 8.43
C ALA A 1 -0.04 18.48 7.49
N LYS A 2 -0.78 18.41 6.41
CA LYS A 2 -0.61 17.37 5.40
C LYS A 2 0.58 17.67 4.51
N THR A 3 1.32 16.64 4.12
CA THR A 3 2.35 16.77 3.08
C THR A 3 1.69 16.81 1.70
N SER A 4 2.47 17.12 0.66
CA SER A 4 1.99 17.06 -0.73
C SER A 4 2.05 15.64 -1.31
N ALA A 5 2.32 14.63 -0.50
CA ALA A 5 2.56 13.27 -0.95
C ALA A 5 1.31 12.59 -1.51
N ASN A 6 1.51 11.82 -2.56
CA ASN A 6 0.53 10.89 -3.12
C ASN A 6 0.97 9.47 -2.76
N LEU A 7 0.15 8.78 -1.98
CA LEU A 7 0.47 7.46 -1.46
C LEU A 7 -0.40 6.38 -2.09
N LEU A 8 0.16 5.19 -2.20
CA LEU A 8 -0.58 3.98 -2.56
C LEU A 8 -0.58 3.03 -1.38
N GLU A 9 -1.76 2.55 -1.01
CA GLU A 9 -1.96 1.56 0.03
C GLU A 9 -2.52 0.27 -0.57
N ILE A 10 -1.87 -0.84 -0.30
CA ILE A 10 -2.33 -2.16 -0.74
C ILE A 10 -2.85 -2.92 0.47
N GLY A 11 -4.11 -3.37 0.41
CA GLY A 11 -4.76 -4.03 1.52
C GLY A 11 -5.41 -3.03 2.46
N ALA A 12 -6.38 -2.26 1.95
CA ALA A 12 -7.03 -1.20 2.71
C ALA A 12 -7.77 -1.72 3.96
N GLY A 13 -8.24 -2.95 3.93
CA GLY A 13 -8.95 -3.57 5.05
C GLY A 13 -10.15 -2.73 5.49
N CYS A 14 -10.26 -2.47 6.79
CA CYS A 14 -11.37 -1.70 7.35
C CYS A 14 -11.26 -0.18 7.11
N GLY A 15 -10.20 0.29 6.49
CA GLY A 15 -10.00 1.71 6.20
C GLY A 15 -9.33 2.49 7.32
N TYR A 16 -8.94 1.85 8.42
CA TYR A 16 -8.27 2.55 9.53
C TYR A 16 -6.95 3.16 9.08
N GLN A 17 -6.08 2.37 8.45
CA GLN A 17 -4.80 2.86 7.97
C GLN A 17 -4.97 3.89 6.85
N SER A 18 -5.97 3.69 5.97
CA SER A 18 -6.30 4.67 4.94
C SER A 18 -6.65 6.03 5.54
N ALA A 19 -7.43 6.04 6.64
CA ALA A 19 -7.79 7.27 7.33
C ALA A 19 -6.55 7.93 7.95
N VAL A 20 -5.67 7.16 8.57
CA VAL A 20 -4.41 7.68 9.13
C VAL A 20 -3.55 8.31 8.04
N LEU A 21 -3.39 7.63 6.92
CA LEU A 21 -2.63 8.15 5.79
C LEU A 21 -3.26 9.42 5.22
N ALA A 22 -4.60 9.47 5.16
CA ALA A 22 -5.33 10.62 4.66
C ALA A 22 -5.14 11.88 5.52
N GLU A 23 -4.88 11.71 6.81
CA GLU A 23 -4.55 12.83 7.70
C GLU A 23 -3.16 13.40 7.41
N LEU A 24 -2.25 12.59 6.86
CA LEU A 24 -0.85 12.92 6.69
C LEU A 24 -0.49 13.29 5.25
N ALA A 25 -1.24 12.83 4.27
CA ALA A 25 -0.90 12.96 2.86
C ALA A 25 -1.93 13.80 2.09
N HIS A 26 -1.53 14.28 0.92
CA HIS A 26 -2.42 15.02 0.02
C HIS A 26 -3.50 14.09 -0.53
N ASP A 27 -3.10 12.90 -1.00
CA ASP A 27 -4.01 11.96 -1.64
C ASP A 27 -3.58 10.52 -1.35
N VAL A 28 -4.54 9.64 -1.13
CA VAL A 28 -4.31 8.23 -0.87
C VAL A 28 -5.11 7.40 -1.87
N ALA A 29 -4.41 6.61 -2.67
CA ALA A 29 -5.01 5.59 -3.52
C ALA A 29 -4.88 4.26 -2.78
N ALA A 30 -5.97 3.56 -2.54
CA ALA A 30 -5.98 2.30 -1.81
C ALA A 30 -6.60 1.20 -2.66
N ILE A 31 -6.06 0.00 -2.55
CA ILE A 31 -6.56 -1.17 -3.28
C ILE A 31 -6.92 -2.25 -2.26
N GLU A 32 -8.12 -2.82 -2.42
CA GLU A 32 -8.60 -3.93 -1.61
C GLU A 32 -9.16 -5.00 -2.54
N ILE A 33 -8.74 -6.26 -2.34
CA ILE A 33 -9.16 -7.37 -3.20
C ILE A 33 -10.55 -7.92 -2.79
N VAL A 34 -10.93 -7.79 -1.54
CA VAL A 34 -12.22 -8.28 -1.05
C VAL A 34 -13.30 -7.22 -1.26
N THR A 35 -14.23 -7.48 -2.15
CA THR A 35 -15.26 -6.53 -2.59
C THR A 35 -16.07 -5.96 -1.44
N ASP A 36 -16.58 -6.82 -0.54
CA ASP A 36 -17.43 -6.37 0.56
C ASP A 36 -16.67 -5.50 1.55
N ILE A 37 -15.41 -5.82 1.81
CA ILE A 37 -14.54 -5.02 2.68
C ILE A 37 -14.29 -3.66 2.04
N ALA A 38 -13.96 -3.63 0.75
CA ALA A 38 -13.72 -2.40 0.03
C ALA A 38 -14.93 -1.47 0.05
N ARG A 39 -16.12 -2.02 -0.20
CA ARG A 39 -17.37 -1.24 -0.19
C ARG A 39 -17.68 -0.68 1.18
N ALA A 40 -17.51 -1.48 2.23
CA ALA A 40 -17.74 -1.04 3.60
C ALA A 40 -16.77 0.07 4.00
N SER A 41 -15.51 -0.05 3.61
CA SER A 41 -14.49 0.96 3.90
C SER A 41 -14.75 2.25 3.15
N LYS A 42 -15.18 2.19 1.89
CA LYS A 42 -15.57 3.36 1.12
C LYS A 42 -16.69 4.14 1.83
N ARG A 43 -17.73 3.45 2.26
CA ARG A 43 -18.85 4.08 2.96
C ARG A 43 -18.40 4.71 4.27
N ARG A 44 -17.57 4.01 5.03
CA ARG A 44 -17.06 4.49 6.31
C ARG A 44 -16.22 5.75 6.17
N LEU A 45 -15.27 5.75 5.23
CA LEU A 45 -14.40 6.89 4.98
C LEU A 45 -15.18 8.11 4.49
N LYS A 46 -16.16 7.90 3.61
CA LYS A 46 -17.06 8.96 3.15
C LYS A 46 -17.85 9.57 4.29
N ARG A 47 -18.43 8.72 5.15
CA ARG A 47 -19.22 9.17 6.32
C ARG A 47 -18.36 9.97 7.29
N LEU A 48 -17.08 9.62 7.43
CA LEU A 48 -16.14 10.31 8.32
C LEU A 48 -15.52 11.57 7.68
N GLY A 49 -15.85 11.87 6.43
CA GLY A 49 -15.41 13.09 5.78
C GLY A 49 -14.07 13.03 5.06
N TYR A 50 -13.51 11.84 4.84
CA TYR A 50 -12.23 11.70 4.13
C TYR A 50 -12.45 11.73 2.62
N SER A 51 -12.27 12.91 2.02
CA SER A 51 -12.43 13.11 0.58
C SER A 51 -11.17 12.84 -0.23
N ASN A 52 -10.03 12.65 0.43
CA ASN A 52 -8.73 12.44 -0.23
C ASN A 52 -8.30 10.97 -0.26
N VAL A 53 -9.22 10.03 -0.05
CA VAL A 53 -8.98 8.59 -0.18
C VAL A 53 -9.84 8.04 -1.30
N SER A 54 -9.23 7.31 -2.23
CA SER A 54 -9.93 6.57 -3.28
C SER A 54 -9.65 5.09 -3.09
N ILE A 55 -10.69 4.27 -2.93
CA ILE A 55 -10.54 2.82 -2.79
C ILE A 55 -10.99 2.15 -4.08
N ARG A 56 -10.14 1.26 -4.60
CA ARG A 56 -10.40 0.46 -5.79
C ARG A 56 -10.40 -1.02 -5.41
N ILE A 57 -11.34 -1.76 -5.98
CA ILE A 57 -11.39 -3.21 -5.85
C ILE A 57 -10.47 -3.81 -6.90
N GLY A 58 -9.50 -4.62 -6.49
CA GLY A 58 -8.59 -5.24 -7.44
C GLY A 58 -7.41 -5.94 -6.81
N ASP A 59 -6.51 -6.40 -7.68
CA ASP A 59 -5.26 -7.04 -7.27
C ASP A 59 -4.21 -5.98 -6.97
N GLY A 60 -3.80 -5.91 -5.71
CA GLY A 60 -2.80 -4.94 -5.27
C GLY A 60 -1.43 -5.11 -5.90
N ALA A 61 -1.07 -6.32 -6.36
CA ALA A 61 0.21 -6.56 -7.01
C ALA A 61 0.37 -5.80 -8.31
N LEU A 62 -0.74 -5.40 -8.94
CA LEU A 62 -0.73 -4.61 -10.18
C LEU A 62 -0.62 -3.11 -9.93
N GLY A 63 -0.78 -2.69 -8.68
CA GLY A 63 -0.78 -1.28 -8.33
C GLY A 63 -1.92 -0.49 -8.95
N TRP A 64 -1.69 0.79 -9.15
CA TRP A 64 -2.68 1.69 -9.76
C TRP A 64 -1.97 2.58 -10.78
N PRO A 65 -1.68 2.06 -11.99
CA PRO A 65 -0.85 2.77 -12.99
C PRO A 65 -1.36 4.16 -13.35
N GLU A 66 -2.69 4.33 -13.42
CA GLU A 66 -3.30 5.61 -13.81
C GLU A 66 -3.07 6.71 -12.78
N ARG A 67 -2.74 6.34 -11.54
CA ARG A 67 -2.47 7.28 -10.45
C ARG A 67 -0.98 7.40 -10.13
N ALA A 68 -0.14 6.56 -10.74
CA ALA A 68 1.30 6.57 -10.54
C ALA A 68 1.96 7.81 -11.20
N PRO A 69 3.18 8.18 -10.77
CA PRO A 69 3.97 7.57 -9.73
C PRO A 69 3.58 8.02 -8.32
N PHE A 70 4.00 7.24 -7.32
CA PHE A 70 3.67 7.50 -5.92
C PHE A 70 4.88 7.96 -5.12
N ASP A 71 4.65 8.81 -4.13
CA ASP A 71 5.66 9.26 -3.18
C ASP A 71 5.95 8.23 -2.10
N GLY A 72 5.08 7.25 -1.94
CA GLY A 72 5.26 6.11 -1.05
C GLY A 72 4.23 5.05 -1.34
N ILE A 73 4.61 3.79 -1.10
CA ILE A 73 3.71 2.64 -1.25
C ILE A 73 3.80 1.81 0.02
N ILE A 74 2.65 1.50 0.61
CA ILE A 74 2.55 0.69 1.83
C ILE A 74 1.72 -0.55 1.53
N VAL A 75 2.29 -1.72 1.78
CA VAL A 75 1.64 -3.00 1.50
C VAL A 75 1.40 -3.72 2.81
N ALA A 76 0.14 -3.99 3.13
CA ALA A 76 -0.29 -4.71 4.32
C ALA A 76 -0.66 -6.16 3.99
N ALA A 77 0.07 -6.79 3.09
CA ALA A 77 -0.12 -8.17 2.70
C ALA A 77 1.24 -8.78 2.31
N ALA A 78 1.46 -10.03 2.68
CA ALA A 78 2.73 -10.70 2.43
C ALA A 78 2.86 -11.16 0.98
N ALA A 79 4.03 -10.95 0.40
CA ALA A 79 4.38 -11.42 -0.93
C ALA A 79 5.69 -12.23 -0.89
N PRO A 80 5.86 -13.26 -1.73
CA PRO A 80 7.10 -14.03 -1.75
C PRO A 80 8.29 -13.21 -2.27
N LYS A 81 8.01 -12.22 -3.12
CA LYS A 81 8.99 -11.27 -3.66
C LYS A 81 8.30 -9.95 -3.97
N PRO A 82 9.04 -8.84 -4.06
CA PRO A 82 8.42 -7.55 -4.39
C PRO A 82 7.76 -7.57 -5.76
N PRO A 83 6.47 -7.15 -5.86
CA PRO A 83 5.81 -7.05 -7.15
C PRO A 83 6.48 -6.00 -8.05
N PRO A 84 6.93 -6.36 -9.26
CA PRO A 84 7.61 -5.42 -10.16
C PRO A 84 6.79 -4.18 -10.50
N ALA A 85 5.47 -4.34 -10.63
CA ALA A 85 4.58 -3.22 -10.94
C ALA A 85 4.60 -2.14 -9.87
N LEU A 86 4.74 -2.52 -8.59
CA LEU A 86 4.80 -1.55 -7.49
C LEU A 86 6.12 -0.79 -7.51
N ILE A 87 7.22 -1.46 -7.77
CA ILE A 87 8.52 -0.81 -7.91
C ILE A 87 8.49 0.19 -9.08
N ALA A 88 7.90 -0.21 -10.20
CA ALA A 88 7.79 0.65 -11.38
C ALA A 88 6.98 1.92 -11.10
N GLN A 89 5.99 1.86 -10.20
CA GLN A 89 5.12 2.97 -9.86
C GLN A 89 5.65 3.85 -8.74
N LEU A 90 6.80 3.54 -8.21
CA LEU A 90 7.44 4.31 -7.16
C LEU A 90 8.26 5.46 -7.76
N LYS A 91 8.10 6.68 -7.24
CA LYS A 91 8.92 7.82 -7.69
C LYS A 91 10.38 7.59 -7.34
N PRO A 92 11.33 8.10 -8.15
CA PRO A 92 12.73 8.18 -7.71
C PRO A 92 12.83 8.90 -6.36
N GLY A 93 13.59 8.32 -5.45
CA GLY A 93 13.73 8.84 -4.09
C GLY A 93 12.69 8.34 -3.10
N ALA A 94 11.64 7.65 -3.56
CA ALA A 94 10.56 7.16 -2.73
C ALA A 94 10.81 5.74 -2.20
N LYS A 95 9.95 5.29 -1.28
CA LYS A 95 10.08 3.99 -0.62
C LYS A 95 8.80 3.19 -0.65
N LEU A 96 8.96 1.88 -0.77
CA LEU A 96 7.90 0.87 -0.69
C LEU A 96 8.16 0.04 0.57
N VAL A 97 7.15 -0.09 1.42
CA VAL A 97 7.23 -0.93 2.62
C VAL A 97 6.34 -2.14 2.43
N ILE A 98 6.91 -3.34 2.52
CA ILE A 98 6.20 -4.57 2.19
C ILE A 98 6.74 -5.77 3.00
N PRO A 99 5.87 -6.64 3.55
CA PRO A 99 6.30 -7.91 4.12
C PRO A 99 6.68 -8.89 3.00
N ILE A 100 7.92 -9.37 3.02
CA ILE A 100 8.42 -10.33 2.03
C ILE A 100 8.75 -11.65 2.71
N GLY A 101 8.24 -12.73 2.16
CA GLY A 101 8.52 -14.07 2.66
C GLY A 101 7.44 -15.07 2.30
N PRO A 102 7.64 -16.35 2.65
CA PRO A 102 6.69 -17.41 2.33
C PRO A 102 5.39 -17.26 3.12
N VAL A 103 4.30 -17.71 2.51
CA VAL A 103 2.97 -17.71 3.14
C VAL A 103 2.96 -18.73 4.27
N GLY A 104 2.38 -18.34 5.42
CA GLY A 104 2.26 -19.21 6.58
C GLY A 104 3.49 -19.27 7.46
N GLU A 105 4.54 -18.54 7.13
CA GLU A 105 5.77 -18.42 7.91
C GLU A 105 6.04 -16.96 8.22
N ALA A 106 7.05 -16.68 9.03
CA ALA A 106 7.48 -15.33 9.29
C ALA A 106 8.03 -14.70 8.01
N GLN A 107 7.61 -13.47 7.74
CA GLN A 107 8.15 -12.67 6.65
C GLN A 107 9.09 -11.60 7.21
N ASP A 108 9.89 -10.99 6.35
CA ASP A 108 10.67 -9.80 6.71
C ASP A 108 9.93 -8.55 6.26
N LEU A 109 9.66 -7.63 7.19
CA LEU A 109 9.22 -6.29 6.83
C LEU A 109 10.38 -5.63 6.09
N THR A 110 10.15 -5.28 4.83
CA THR A 110 11.20 -4.88 3.91
C THR A 110 10.93 -3.49 3.38
N VAL A 111 11.96 -2.65 3.36
CA VAL A 111 11.90 -1.33 2.74
C VAL A 111 12.65 -1.40 1.42
N ILE A 112 11.95 -1.11 0.33
CA ILE A 112 12.52 -1.05 -1.00
C ILE A 112 12.55 0.41 -1.40
N GLY A 113 13.75 0.93 -1.65
CA GLY A 113 13.95 2.30 -2.08
C GLY A 113 14.26 2.38 -3.56
N LYS A 114 13.94 3.53 -4.16
CA LYS A 114 14.38 3.85 -5.51
C LYS A 114 15.21 5.12 -5.39
N THR A 115 16.48 5.05 -5.75
CA THR A 115 17.36 6.25 -5.69
C THR A 115 16.91 7.28 -6.71
N ALA A 116 17.45 8.50 -6.62
CA ALA A 116 17.16 9.56 -7.59
C ALA A 116 17.51 9.15 -9.02
N ARG A 117 18.44 8.20 -9.18
CA ARG A 117 18.85 7.67 -10.50
C ARG A 117 18.07 6.41 -10.90
N GLY A 118 17.06 6.01 -10.08
CA GLY A 118 16.23 4.85 -10.38
C GLY A 118 16.81 3.51 -9.94
N LYS A 119 17.92 3.49 -9.19
CA LYS A 119 18.47 2.25 -8.66
C LYS A 119 17.63 1.75 -7.50
N VAL A 120 17.33 0.44 -7.49
CA VAL A 120 16.53 -0.20 -6.44
C VAL A 120 17.45 -0.66 -5.31
N THR A 121 17.06 -0.34 -4.08
CA THR A 121 17.72 -0.76 -2.85
C THR A 121 16.76 -1.56 -1.99
N THR A 122 17.28 -2.48 -1.17
CA THR A 122 16.45 -3.34 -0.33
C THR A 122 17.04 -3.41 1.07
N GLU A 123 16.19 -3.21 2.10
CA GLU A 123 16.58 -3.30 3.50
C GLU A 123 15.54 -4.09 4.28
N LYS A 124 15.96 -5.13 4.99
CA LYS A 124 15.10 -5.91 5.88
C LYS A 124 15.14 -5.28 7.26
N ILE A 125 13.95 -5.00 7.82
CA ILE A 125 13.83 -4.25 9.08
C ILE A 125 13.61 -5.19 10.27
N LEU A 126 12.56 -6.04 10.21
CA LEU A 126 12.22 -6.95 11.31
C LEU A 126 11.31 -8.06 10.82
N PRO A 127 11.27 -9.21 11.53
CA PRO A 127 10.33 -10.27 11.19
C PRO A 127 8.90 -9.85 11.56
N VAL A 128 7.95 -10.23 10.71
CA VAL A 128 6.52 -9.95 10.87
C VAL A 128 5.70 -11.14 10.38
N ALA A 129 4.39 -11.12 10.63
CA ALA A 129 3.47 -12.11 10.10
C ALA A 129 2.24 -11.38 9.54
N PHE A 130 2.07 -11.42 8.22
CA PHE A 130 0.95 -10.80 7.53
C PHE A 130 0.17 -11.84 6.72
N VAL A 131 -1.08 -11.52 6.41
CA VAL A 131 -1.90 -12.33 5.51
C VAL A 131 -1.37 -12.19 4.08
N PRO A 132 -1.58 -13.19 3.21
CA PRO A 132 -1.18 -13.08 1.81
C PRO A 132 -2.06 -12.08 1.05
N PHE A 133 -1.65 -11.72 -0.16
CA PHE A 133 -2.39 -10.80 -1.03
C PHE A 133 -3.82 -11.26 -1.37
N THR A 134 -4.12 -12.53 -1.19
CA THR A 134 -5.41 -13.12 -1.59
C THR A 134 -6.57 -12.76 -0.69
N GLY A 135 -6.35 -11.96 0.34
CA GLY A 135 -7.45 -11.56 1.21
C GLY A 135 -7.02 -10.53 2.20
N GLY A 136 -7.96 -9.65 2.56
CA GLY A 136 -7.78 -8.68 3.62
C GLY A 136 -8.95 -8.78 4.58
N PHE A 137 -8.71 -8.46 5.85
CA PHE A 137 -9.77 -8.37 6.85
C PHE A 137 -9.33 -7.42 7.96
N CYS A 138 -10.31 -6.91 8.62
CA CYS A 138 -10.10 -6.04 9.79
C CYS A 138 -9.96 -6.84 11.06
#